data_88b1b3872358f95c870d37c3843e5911
#
_entry.id   88b1b3872358f95c870d37c3843e5911
#
_cell.length_a   1.000
_cell.length_b   1.000
_cell.length_c   1.000
_cell.angle_alpha   90.00
_cell.angle_beta   90.00
_cell.angle_gamma   90.00
#
_symmetry.space_group_name_H-M   'P 1'
#
loop_
_entity.id
_entity.type
_entity.pdbx_description
1 polymer ?
#
loop_
_entity_poly.entity_id
_entity_poly.type
_entity_poly.pdbx_seq_one_letter_code
_entity_poly.pdbx_strand_id
1 'polypeptide(L)'
;SVTILKDAAAKAIYGSKASNGVVVVETVEPEKGRLRLTYTGDLNIEAPDLSSYDICNAAEKLQVELNAGRYKGTSPTYQQFLNEQLNEIQKNIAEGIDTYWLAQPLRTGVGQKHTVYLEGGDDRMRYSGSLSYNNIAGVMKGSDRTTVAGNIKLSYRYKDFLFRNSLSI
;
A
#
# COMPACT_ATOMS: atom_id res chain seq x y z
N SER A 1 -22.94 -7.42 6.46
CA SER A 1 -22.62 -7.26 7.89
C SER A 1 -21.35 -8.02 8.26
N VAL A 2 -20.69 -7.62 9.34
CA VAL A 2 -19.57 -8.35 9.95
C VAL A 2 -19.95 -8.62 11.40
N THR A 3 -19.97 -9.90 11.75
CA THR A 3 -20.32 -10.35 13.11
C THR A 3 -19.15 -11.14 13.68
N ILE A 4 -18.71 -10.77 14.87
CA ILE A 4 -17.64 -11.49 15.57
C ILE A 4 -18.28 -12.34 16.66
N LEU A 5 -18.21 -13.67 16.51
CA LEU A 5 -18.66 -14.64 17.49
C LEU A 5 -17.46 -15.07 18.32
N LYS A 6 -17.60 -14.96 19.65
CA LYS A 6 -16.58 -15.36 20.63
C LYS A 6 -17.13 -16.46 21.54
N ASP A 7 -16.22 -17.19 22.17
CA ASP A 7 -16.50 -18.15 23.22
C ASP A 7 -17.41 -19.35 22.82
N ALA A 8 -18.30 -19.74 23.70
CA ALA A 8 -19.16 -20.90 23.56
C ALA A 8 -20.11 -20.83 22.36
N ALA A 9 -20.60 -19.64 21.99
CA ALA A 9 -21.49 -19.47 20.86
C ALA A 9 -20.84 -19.81 19.54
N ALA A 10 -19.57 -19.40 19.36
CA ALA A 10 -18.79 -19.73 18.18
C ALA A 10 -18.55 -21.24 18.06
N LYS A 11 -18.22 -21.91 19.18
CA LYS A 11 -17.98 -23.37 19.23
C LYS A 11 -19.24 -24.18 18.96
N ALA A 12 -20.40 -23.72 19.44
CA ALA A 12 -21.66 -24.40 19.22
C ALA A 12 -22.08 -24.44 17.75
N ILE A 13 -21.77 -23.39 16.99
CA ILE A 13 -22.18 -23.27 15.57
C ILE A 13 -21.11 -23.83 14.64
N TYR A 14 -19.82 -23.54 14.89
CA TYR A 14 -18.71 -23.81 13.97
C TYR A 14 -17.73 -24.91 14.47
N GLY A 15 -18.03 -25.51 15.61
CA GLY A 15 -17.26 -26.62 16.17
C GLY A 15 -15.89 -26.21 16.75
N SER A 16 -15.01 -27.19 16.90
CA SER A 16 -13.69 -27.01 17.55
C SER A 16 -12.76 -26.03 16.85
N LYS A 17 -12.92 -25.83 15.54
CA LYS A 17 -12.13 -24.86 14.76
C LYS A 17 -12.40 -23.39 15.18
N ALA A 18 -13.51 -23.15 15.87
CA ALA A 18 -13.90 -21.85 16.37
C ALA A 18 -13.36 -21.49 17.77
N SER A 19 -12.38 -22.25 18.29
CA SER A 19 -11.85 -22.03 19.65
C SER A 19 -11.28 -20.63 19.89
N ASN A 20 -10.79 -19.98 18.86
CA ASN A 20 -10.24 -18.60 18.92
C ASN A 20 -11.23 -17.51 18.45
N GLY A 21 -12.52 -17.88 18.29
CA GLY A 21 -13.55 -17.01 17.73
C GLY A 21 -13.74 -17.18 16.23
N VAL A 22 -14.85 -16.64 15.73
CA VAL A 22 -15.23 -16.67 14.30
C VAL A 22 -15.65 -15.28 13.86
N VAL A 23 -15.14 -14.85 12.73
CA VAL A 23 -15.60 -13.65 12.04
C VAL A 23 -16.53 -14.10 10.92
N VAL A 24 -17.82 -13.81 11.06
CA VAL A 24 -18.83 -14.09 10.05
C VAL A 24 -19.01 -12.83 9.20
N VAL A 25 -18.73 -12.96 7.92
CA VAL A 25 -18.91 -11.88 6.94
C VAL A 25 -20.10 -12.22 6.06
N GLU A 26 -21.19 -11.49 6.21
CA GLU A 26 -22.31 -11.56 5.28
C GLU A 26 -22.20 -10.47 4.24
N THR A 27 -22.07 -10.88 3.00
CA THR A 27 -22.05 -9.95 1.86
C THR A 27 -23.45 -9.53 1.49
N VAL A 28 -23.59 -8.30 0.97
CA VAL A 28 -24.84 -7.79 0.45
C VAL A 28 -25.30 -8.66 -0.74
N GLU A 29 -26.56 -9.06 -0.72
CA GLU A 29 -27.17 -9.75 -1.88
C GLU A 29 -27.47 -8.72 -2.98
N PRO A 30 -27.43 -9.14 -4.27
CA PRO A 30 -27.80 -8.27 -5.39
C PRO A 30 -29.23 -7.76 -5.24
N GLU A 31 -29.41 -6.46 -5.45
CA GLU A 31 -30.75 -5.88 -5.42
C GLU A 31 -31.57 -6.27 -6.65
N LYS A 32 -32.86 -6.45 -6.44
CA LYS A 32 -33.78 -6.67 -7.56
C LYS A 32 -34.06 -5.36 -8.29
N GLY A 33 -34.22 -5.45 -9.59
CA GLY A 33 -34.54 -4.31 -10.42
C GLY A 33 -33.93 -4.37 -11.81
N ARG A 34 -34.00 -3.25 -12.52
CA ARG A 34 -33.34 -3.10 -13.82
C ARG A 34 -31.82 -3.21 -13.64
N LEU A 35 -31.13 -3.60 -14.70
CA LEU A 35 -29.68 -3.61 -14.72
C LEU A 35 -29.13 -2.25 -14.26
N ARG A 36 -28.34 -2.27 -13.22
CA ARG A 36 -27.65 -1.10 -12.67
C ARG A 36 -26.14 -1.31 -12.82
N LEU A 37 -25.47 -0.32 -13.39
CA LEU A 37 -24.04 -0.28 -13.56
C LEU A 37 -23.48 0.83 -12.66
N THR A 38 -22.51 0.50 -11.84
CA THR A 38 -21.81 1.45 -10.96
C THR A 38 -20.33 1.40 -11.26
N TYR A 39 -19.71 2.57 -11.42
CA TYR A 39 -18.28 2.72 -11.50
C TYR A 39 -17.77 3.47 -10.29
N THR A 40 -16.70 2.95 -9.70
CA THR A 40 -15.99 3.59 -8.59
C THR A 40 -14.53 3.75 -8.96
N GLY A 41 -14.00 4.95 -8.80
CA GLY A 41 -12.58 5.27 -8.97
C GLY A 41 -12.02 5.82 -7.68
N ASP A 42 -10.92 5.23 -7.21
CA ASP A 42 -10.19 5.70 -6.03
C ASP A 42 -8.78 6.11 -6.45
N LEU A 43 -8.31 7.24 -5.96
CA LEU A 43 -6.94 7.73 -6.11
C LEU A 43 -6.33 7.86 -4.72
N ASN A 44 -5.21 7.19 -4.51
CA ASN A 44 -4.43 7.27 -3.28
C ASN A 44 -3.06 7.89 -3.58
N ILE A 45 -2.66 8.89 -2.80
CA ILE A 45 -1.35 9.53 -2.92
C ILE A 45 -0.67 9.44 -1.57
N GLU A 46 0.50 8.83 -1.55
CA GLU A 46 1.32 8.64 -0.35
C GLU A 46 2.64 9.38 -0.53
N ALA A 47 2.93 10.35 0.32
CA ALA A 47 4.20 11.04 0.33
C ALA A 47 5.00 10.65 1.58
N PRO A 48 6.32 10.36 1.44
CA PRO A 48 7.14 10.10 2.61
C PRO A 48 7.35 11.40 3.39
N ASP A 49 7.11 11.34 4.69
CA ASP A 49 7.47 12.43 5.61
C ASP A 49 8.84 12.14 6.23
N LEU A 50 9.84 12.89 5.79
CA LEU A 50 11.21 12.82 6.29
C LEU A 50 11.54 13.96 7.25
N SER A 51 10.60 14.81 7.59
CA SER A 51 10.81 16.01 8.42
C SER A 51 11.21 15.69 9.86
N SER A 52 10.88 14.49 10.35
CA SER A 52 11.26 14.03 11.69
C SER A 52 12.72 13.51 11.80
N TYR A 53 13.40 13.36 10.66
CA TYR A 53 14.80 12.94 10.63
C TYR A 53 15.69 14.17 10.54
N ASP A 54 16.32 14.50 11.65
CA ASP A 54 17.25 15.64 11.75
C ASP A 54 18.64 15.21 11.26
N ILE A 55 18.82 15.17 9.94
CA ILE A 55 20.06 14.73 9.29
C ILE A 55 20.73 15.94 8.63
N CYS A 56 22.03 16.08 8.88
CA CYS A 56 22.86 17.12 8.28
C CYS A 56 22.84 17.04 6.75
N ASN A 57 22.78 18.19 6.10
CA ASN A 57 23.10 18.34 4.68
C ASN A 57 24.62 18.21 4.45
N ALA A 58 25.06 18.21 3.20
CA ALA A 58 26.48 18.02 2.86
C ALA A 58 27.40 19.08 3.49
N ALA A 59 26.98 20.34 3.50
CA ALA A 59 27.74 21.43 4.09
C ALA A 59 27.82 21.34 5.61
N GLU A 60 26.71 21.07 6.26
CA GLU A 60 26.65 20.86 7.73
C GLU A 60 27.50 19.66 8.15
N LYS A 61 27.42 18.56 7.42
CA LYS A 61 28.24 17.36 7.64
C LYS A 61 29.71 17.70 7.57
N LEU A 62 30.15 18.42 6.53
CA LEU A 62 31.52 18.84 6.39
C LEU A 62 31.97 19.71 7.58
N GLN A 63 31.13 20.63 8.06
CA GLN A 63 31.43 21.45 9.21
C GLN A 63 31.61 20.62 10.51
N VAL A 64 30.76 19.63 10.71
CA VAL A 64 30.88 18.69 11.83
C VAL A 64 32.19 17.91 11.73
N GLU A 65 32.56 17.42 10.55
CA GLU A 65 33.79 16.68 10.33
C GLU A 65 35.06 17.55 10.57
N LEU A 66 35.00 18.81 10.13
CA LEU A 66 36.07 19.80 10.39
C LEU A 66 36.24 20.06 11.89
N ASN A 67 35.13 20.26 12.61
CA ASN A 67 35.13 20.50 14.05
C ASN A 67 35.65 19.28 14.83
N ALA A 68 35.33 18.08 14.34
CA ALA A 68 35.83 16.82 14.92
C ALA A 68 37.31 16.55 14.59
N GLY A 69 37.94 17.39 13.75
CA GLY A 69 39.36 17.24 13.40
C GLY A 69 39.66 16.10 12.43
N ARG A 70 38.66 15.63 11.67
CA ARG A 70 38.80 14.51 10.72
C ARG A 70 39.89 14.73 9.68
N TYR A 71 40.12 15.97 9.29
CA TYR A 71 41.09 16.36 8.25
C TYR A 71 42.40 16.83 8.84
N LYS A 72 42.76 16.41 10.06
CA LYS A 72 44.05 16.66 10.69
C LYS A 72 44.92 15.42 10.63
N GLY A 73 45.99 15.47 9.83
CA GLY A 73 46.93 14.38 9.66
C GLY A 73 48.06 14.40 10.70
N THR A 74 48.61 13.23 10.97
CA THR A 74 49.75 13.04 11.88
C THR A 74 51.11 13.13 11.20
N SER A 75 51.16 13.12 9.86
CA SER A 75 52.37 13.27 9.07
C SER A 75 52.12 14.21 7.85
N PRO A 76 53.15 14.85 7.32
CA PRO A 76 53.02 15.77 6.17
C PRO A 76 52.35 15.12 4.96
N THR A 77 52.73 13.91 4.61
CA THR A 77 52.18 13.18 3.46
C THR A 77 50.70 12.85 3.67
N TYR A 78 50.34 12.43 4.87
CA TYR A 78 48.95 12.13 5.21
C TYR A 78 48.08 13.41 5.25
N GLN A 79 48.65 14.51 5.74
CA GLN A 79 47.97 15.81 5.73
C GLN A 79 47.72 16.28 4.30
N GLN A 80 48.65 16.09 3.35
CA GLN A 80 48.44 16.44 1.93
C GLN A 80 47.27 15.65 1.36
N PHE A 81 47.23 14.35 1.58
CA PHE A 81 46.09 13.49 1.17
C PHE A 81 44.75 13.95 1.74
N LEU A 82 44.69 14.29 3.01
CA LEU A 82 43.46 14.81 3.64
C LEU A 82 43.05 16.17 3.07
N ASN A 83 44.00 17.03 2.73
CA ASN A 83 43.71 18.31 2.07
C ASN A 83 43.15 18.13 0.67
N GLU A 84 43.63 17.17 -0.09
CA GLU A 84 43.11 16.83 -1.39
C GLU A 84 41.65 16.32 -1.30
N GLN A 85 41.36 15.43 -0.36
CA GLN A 85 39.99 14.96 -0.09
C GLN A 85 39.06 16.12 0.34
N LEU A 86 39.54 16.98 1.24
CA LEU A 86 38.75 18.13 1.69
C LEU A 86 38.40 19.07 0.54
N ASN A 87 39.38 19.38 -0.32
CA ASN A 87 39.16 20.23 -1.49
C ASN A 87 38.16 19.61 -2.47
N GLU A 88 38.20 18.30 -2.69
CA GLU A 88 37.25 17.60 -3.53
C GLU A 88 35.81 17.69 -2.95
N ILE A 89 35.65 17.46 -1.65
CA ILE A 89 34.35 17.56 -0.97
C ILE A 89 33.83 18.99 -1.06
N GLN A 90 34.68 20.00 -0.79
CA GLN A 90 34.29 21.41 -0.91
C GLN A 90 33.86 21.78 -2.32
N LYS A 91 34.58 21.28 -3.32
CA LYS A 91 34.22 21.46 -4.73
C LYS A 91 32.84 20.86 -5.03
N ASN A 92 32.60 19.59 -4.63
CA ASN A 92 31.32 18.91 -4.84
C ASN A 92 30.17 19.66 -4.18
N ILE A 93 30.35 20.19 -2.97
CA ILE A 93 29.36 21.02 -2.27
C ILE A 93 29.11 22.34 -3.04
N ALA A 94 30.16 22.99 -3.54
CA ALA A 94 30.05 24.21 -4.33
C ALA A 94 29.32 23.98 -5.67
N GLU A 95 29.43 22.80 -6.24
CA GLU A 95 28.69 22.34 -7.44
C GLU A 95 27.24 21.95 -7.13
N GLY A 96 26.80 22.04 -5.86
CA GLY A 96 25.44 21.74 -5.43
C GLY A 96 25.14 20.26 -5.21
N ILE A 97 26.18 19.42 -5.06
CA ILE A 97 26.01 18.02 -4.73
C ILE A 97 25.65 17.89 -3.23
N ASP A 98 24.36 17.64 -2.99
CA ASP A 98 23.83 17.39 -1.65
C ASP A 98 22.90 16.16 -1.70
N THR A 99 23.48 14.99 -1.47
CA THR A 99 22.73 13.74 -1.59
C THR A 99 22.06 13.40 -0.26
N TYR A 100 20.75 13.63 -0.19
CA TYR A 100 19.94 13.17 0.93
C TYR A 100 19.59 11.69 0.76
N TRP A 101 20.43 10.81 1.32
CA TRP A 101 20.37 9.37 1.11
C TRP A 101 19.06 8.72 1.56
N LEU A 102 18.41 9.26 2.59
CA LEU A 102 17.10 8.75 3.03
C LEU A 102 16.01 8.95 1.95
N ALA A 103 16.09 10.02 1.18
CA ALA A 103 15.14 10.29 0.11
C ALA A 103 15.41 9.48 -1.17
N GLN A 104 16.65 9.00 -1.36
CA GLN A 104 17.05 8.33 -2.59
C GLN A 104 16.21 7.07 -2.93
N PRO A 105 15.88 6.19 -1.97
CA PRO A 105 15.03 5.04 -2.25
C PRO A 105 13.54 5.38 -2.29
N LEU A 106 13.15 6.63 -2.04
CA LEU A 106 11.76 7.04 -1.89
C LEU A 106 11.26 7.84 -3.08
N ARG A 107 9.95 7.86 -3.21
CA ARG A 107 9.20 8.67 -4.18
C ARG A 107 7.80 8.95 -3.60
N THR A 108 7.08 9.88 -4.16
CA THR A 108 5.64 9.97 -3.92
C THR A 108 4.97 8.77 -4.59
N GLY A 109 4.32 7.95 -3.79
CA GLY A 109 3.54 6.81 -4.25
C GLY A 109 2.17 7.26 -4.77
N VAL A 110 1.73 6.68 -5.88
CA VAL A 110 0.41 6.96 -6.45
C VAL A 110 -0.30 5.62 -6.68
N GLY A 111 -1.41 5.44 -6.01
CA GLY A 111 -2.29 4.29 -6.17
C GLY A 111 -3.57 4.69 -6.89
N GLN A 112 -4.05 3.83 -7.77
CA GLN A 112 -5.35 3.99 -8.41
C GLN A 112 -6.11 2.67 -8.43
N LYS A 113 -7.41 2.75 -8.09
CA LYS A 113 -8.29 1.60 -8.15
C LYS A 113 -9.54 1.96 -8.94
N HIS A 114 -9.87 1.11 -9.88
CA HIS A 114 -11.05 1.22 -10.71
C HIS A 114 -11.90 -0.02 -10.52
N THR A 115 -13.17 0.16 -10.19
CA THR A 115 -14.11 -0.94 -10.00
C THR A 115 -15.37 -0.67 -10.81
N VAL A 116 -15.74 -1.64 -11.62
CA VAL A 116 -17.03 -1.69 -12.29
C VAL A 116 -17.87 -2.74 -11.61
N TYR A 117 -19.05 -2.38 -11.18
CA TYR A 117 -20.03 -3.26 -10.56
C TYR A 117 -21.33 -3.20 -11.32
N LEU A 118 -21.89 -4.35 -11.60
CA LEU A 118 -23.20 -4.50 -12.22
C LEU A 118 -24.09 -5.39 -11.35
N GLU A 119 -25.35 -5.08 -11.28
CA GLU A 119 -26.34 -5.89 -10.61
C GLU A 119 -27.73 -5.72 -11.23
N GLY A 120 -28.59 -6.72 -11.03
CA GLY A 120 -29.96 -6.68 -11.48
C GLY A 120 -30.68 -8.00 -11.25
N GLY A 121 -31.90 -8.07 -11.74
CA GLY A 121 -32.70 -9.27 -11.68
C GLY A 121 -34.09 -9.06 -11.09
N ASP A 122 -34.80 -10.14 -10.89
CA ASP A 122 -36.14 -10.18 -10.37
C ASP A 122 -36.27 -11.02 -9.09
N ASP A 123 -37.48 -11.37 -8.69
CA ASP A 123 -37.73 -12.20 -7.52
C ASP A 123 -37.29 -13.66 -7.71
N ARG A 124 -37.09 -14.12 -8.93
CA ARG A 124 -36.63 -15.47 -9.26
C ARG A 124 -35.15 -15.55 -9.53
N MET A 125 -34.61 -14.56 -10.24
CA MET A 125 -33.21 -14.56 -10.62
C MET A 125 -32.57 -13.22 -10.31
N ARG A 126 -31.47 -13.24 -9.54
CA ARG A 126 -30.65 -12.07 -9.25
C ARG A 126 -29.21 -12.36 -9.62
N TYR A 127 -28.56 -11.38 -10.16
CA TYR A 127 -27.17 -11.48 -10.56
C TYR A 127 -26.39 -10.21 -10.18
N SER A 128 -25.15 -10.38 -9.90
CA SER A 128 -24.19 -9.28 -9.83
C SER A 128 -22.83 -9.72 -10.35
N GLY A 129 -22.10 -8.75 -10.85
CA GLY A 129 -20.72 -8.94 -11.27
C GLY A 129 -19.89 -7.73 -10.91
N SER A 130 -18.63 -7.95 -10.55
CA SER A 130 -17.67 -6.88 -10.35
C SER A 130 -16.36 -7.22 -11.01
N LEU A 131 -15.71 -6.20 -11.55
CA LEU A 131 -14.35 -6.26 -12.05
C LEU A 131 -13.60 -5.08 -11.44
N SER A 132 -12.48 -5.35 -10.79
CA SER A 132 -11.63 -4.33 -10.19
C SER A 132 -10.21 -4.44 -10.72
N TYR A 133 -9.64 -3.30 -11.04
CA TYR A 133 -8.22 -3.11 -11.32
C TYR A 133 -7.65 -2.20 -10.24
N ASN A 134 -6.61 -2.65 -9.57
CA ASN A 134 -5.93 -1.90 -8.53
C ASN A 134 -4.43 -1.88 -8.83
N ASN A 135 -3.89 -0.69 -9.05
CA ASN A 135 -2.46 -0.47 -9.24
C ASN A 135 -1.96 0.43 -8.11
N ILE A 136 -0.96 -0.01 -7.40
CA ILE A 136 -0.33 0.71 -6.31
C ILE A 136 1.14 0.87 -6.64
N ALA A 137 1.58 2.11 -6.83
CA ALA A 137 2.98 2.47 -6.82
C ALA A 137 3.34 2.94 -5.41
N GLY A 138 4.08 2.13 -4.67
CA GLY A 138 4.44 2.40 -3.29
C GLY A 138 5.46 3.53 -3.13
N VAL A 139 5.61 4.02 -1.91
CA VAL A 139 6.55 5.09 -1.53
C VAL A 139 8.01 4.67 -1.74
N MET A 140 8.33 3.41 -1.56
CA MET A 140 9.65 2.89 -1.90
C MET A 140 9.74 2.59 -3.40
N LYS A 141 10.80 3.06 -4.06
CA LYS A 141 11.09 2.73 -5.46
C LYS A 141 11.19 1.22 -5.64
N GLY A 142 10.51 0.68 -6.66
CA GLY A 142 10.45 -0.76 -6.90
C GLY A 142 9.35 -1.51 -6.10
N SER A 143 8.64 -0.82 -5.21
CA SER A 143 7.49 -1.39 -4.51
C SER A 143 6.19 -1.08 -5.27
N ASP A 144 5.90 -1.90 -6.28
CA ASP A 144 4.72 -1.75 -7.12
C ASP A 144 3.88 -3.02 -7.04
N ARG A 145 2.56 -2.87 -7.02
CA ARG A 145 1.62 -3.99 -7.03
C ARG A 145 0.44 -3.69 -7.93
N THR A 146 0.16 -4.59 -8.84
CA THR A 146 -1.04 -4.59 -9.65
C THR A 146 -1.89 -5.79 -9.30
N THR A 147 -3.19 -5.57 -9.09
CA THR A 147 -4.15 -6.62 -8.78
C THR A 147 -5.36 -6.45 -9.68
N VAL A 148 -5.78 -7.53 -10.32
CA VAL A 148 -7.04 -7.62 -11.03
C VAL A 148 -7.88 -8.65 -10.29
N ALA A 149 -9.12 -8.30 -9.98
CA ALA A 149 -10.03 -9.20 -9.30
C ALA A 149 -11.41 -9.13 -9.93
N GLY A 150 -12.06 -10.27 -10.04
CA GLY A 150 -13.41 -10.41 -10.56
C GLY A 150 -14.29 -11.20 -9.59
N ASN A 151 -15.56 -10.84 -9.52
CA ASN A 151 -16.54 -11.60 -8.76
C ASN A 151 -17.85 -11.65 -9.55
N ILE A 152 -18.47 -12.82 -9.60
CA ILE A 152 -19.78 -13.04 -10.19
C ILE A 152 -20.63 -13.77 -9.16
N LYS A 153 -21.84 -13.27 -8.93
CA LYS A 153 -22.84 -13.91 -8.07
C LYS A 153 -24.12 -14.11 -8.86
N LEU A 154 -24.69 -15.29 -8.72
CA LEU A 154 -25.97 -15.67 -9.28
C LEU A 154 -26.82 -16.29 -8.18
N SER A 155 -28.04 -15.84 -8.06
CA SER A 155 -29.05 -16.42 -7.18
C SER A 155 -30.30 -16.75 -8.01
N TYR A 156 -30.73 -17.99 -7.98
CA TYR A 156 -31.94 -18.45 -8.67
C TYR A 156 -32.89 -19.17 -7.72
N ARG A 157 -34.12 -18.73 -7.68
CA ARG A 157 -35.17 -19.31 -6.85
C ARG A 157 -36.21 -20.02 -7.72
N TYR A 158 -36.44 -21.29 -7.45
CA TYR A 158 -37.49 -22.07 -8.06
C TYR A 158 -38.34 -22.74 -6.97
N LYS A 159 -39.56 -22.27 -6.77
CA LYS A 159 -40.46 -22.68 -5.68
C LYS A 159 -39.72 -22.50 -4.31
N ASP A 160 -39.57 -23.59 -3.58
CA ASP A 160 -38.90 -23.63 -2.28
C ASP A 160 -37.37 -23.82 -2.36
N PHE A 161 -36.84 -24.03 -3.60
CA PHE A 161 -35.40 -24.21 -3.82
C PHE A 161 -34.73 -22.89 -4.12
N LEU A 162 -33.58 -22.66 -3.50
CA LEU A 162 -32.73 -21.51 -3.73
C LEU A 162 -31.32 -21.95 -4.10
N PHE A 163 -30.94 -21.68 -5.34
CA PHE A 163 -29.59 -21.91 -5.84
C PHE A 163 -28.77 -20.61 -5.74
N ARG A 164 -27.61 -20.69 -5.13
CA ARG A 164 -26.65 -19.59 -5.07
C ARG A 164 -25.31 -20.05 -5.59
N ASN A 165 -24.71 -19.27 -6.48
CA ASN A 165 -23.36 -19.47 -6.98
C ASN A 165 -22.56 -18.18 -6.77
N SER A 166 -21.32 -18.29 -6.35
CA SER A 166 -20.39 -17.19 -6.24
C SER A 166 -19.04 -17.64 -6.75
N LEU A 167 -18.53 -16.97 -7.77
CA LEU A 167 -17.20 -17.19 -8.34
C LEU A 167 -16.37 -15.95 -8.11
N SER A 168 -15.15 -16.14 -7.60
CA SER A 168 -14.17 -15.07 -7.37
C SER A 168 -12.82 -15.45 -7.96
N ILE A 169 -12.17 -14.49 -8.61
CA ILE A 169 -10.84 -14.59 -9.20
C ILE A 169 -9.97 -13.49 -8.64
#